data_de1001af5abc5af9fa31125ddef899ff
#
_entry.id   de1001af5abc5af9fa31125ddef899ff
#
_cell.length_a   1.000
_cell.length_b   1.000
_cell.length_c   1.000
_cell.angle_alpha   90.00
_cell.angle_beta   90.00
_cell.angle_gamma   90.00
#
_symmetry.space_group_name_H-M   'P 1'
#
loop_
_entity.id
_entity.type
_entity.pdbx_description
1 polymer ?
#
loop_
_entity_poly.entity_id
_entity_poly.type
_entity_poly.pdbx_seq_one_letter_code
_entity_poly.pdbx_strand_id
1 'polypeptide(L)'
;MRIHQTIPRIAASALIAAPVIALGAPARAERATDCLGRDGATVEEARVDEEVPQEILRRSGLVMNADRFTRELCAASGTDEASAVVERHGDALWREAVDRVQGNGKVGGSLSDGDDRPVYWTRLAMTSALNRWQPDFELSDADRAGLVADMDRRSRGHDDTGFAEVRGEPEALHVVVTGFDPFRLDDDIRQANPSGAAALALDGAVIETDAGVAVVETMLFPVRWRDFTDGMVEEALLPHYTGDRPVDAVVTVSQGRPGRFDLEAHNGAWRGGAPDNESVGTAETVPVPDGVPTVAPQPQWSDSSLDHSAIVERTTGAPFPVVDNTAVTEIPEGGTEPVVSEDGPTPGSEARAGGGGDYLSNEIAYRNTLLRDATGLDIPAGHVHTPVLDLGPGDGVTDPEFERDRAAIVGQVEDIVAAVLRG
;
A
#
# COMPACT_ATOMS: atom_id res chain seq x y z
N MET A 1 -48.69 -42.03 -65.63
CA MET A 1 -49.75 -41.45 -66.49
C MET A 1 -49.99 -40.03 -66.10
N ARG A 2 -49.85 -39.11 -67.03
CA ARG A 2 -50.05 -37.63 -67.02
C ARG A 2 -49.12 -36.79 -66.11
N ILE A 3 -48.17 -36.22 -66.78
CA ILE A 3 -47.34 -35.07 -66.58
C ILE A 3 -48.21 -33.78 -66.55
N HIS A 4 -48.01 -32.93 -65.58
CA HIS A 4 -48.33 -31.50 -65.69
C HIS A 4 -47.11 -30.68 -65.31
N GLN A 5 -46.53 -30.08 -66.34
CA GLN A 5 -45.52 -29.03 -66.22
C GLN A 5 -46.22 -27.71 -65.83
N THR A 6 -45.69 -27.02 -64.84
CA THR A 6 -46.01 -25.62 -64.57
C THR A 6 -44.72 -24.80 -64.53
N ILE A 7 -44.65 -23.78 -65.34
CA ILE A 7 -43.56 -22.85 -65.60
C ILE A 7 -43.45 -21.86 -64.41
N PRO A 8 -42.21 -21.59 -63.88
CA PRO A 8 -42.09 -20.53 -62.91
C PRO A 8 -41.99 -19.16 -63.56
N ARG A 9 -42.76 -18.21 -62.98
CA ARG A 9 -42.67 -16.77 -63.28
C ARG A 9 -41.44 -16.19 -62.57
N ILE A 10 -40.55 -15.57 -63.36
CA ILE A 10 -39.43 -14.77 -62.88
C ILE A 10 -39.97 -13.44 -62.36
N ALA A 11 -39.88 -13.18 -61.07
CA ALA A 11 -40.09 -11.86 -60.47
C ALA A 11 -38.72 -11.14 -60.39
N ALA A 12 -38.62 -10.03 -61.06
CA ALA A 12 -37.48 -9.13 -60.96
C ALA A 12 -37.58 -8.34 -59.65
N SER A 13 -36.67 -8.62 -58.72
CA SER A 13 -36.54 -7.80 -57.50
C SER A 13 -35.54 -6.67 -57.75
N ALA A 14 -36.04 -5.44 -57.69
CA ALA A 14 -35.21 -4.25 -57.72
C ALA A 14 -34.46 -4.11 -56.39
N LEU A 15 -33.14 -4.14 -56.45
CA LEU A 15 -32.23 -3.81 -55.32
C LEU A 15 -32.32 -2.28 -55.09
N ILE A 16 -32.92 -1.87 -54.00
CA ILE A 16 -32.79 -0.53 -53.46
C ILE A 16 -31.53 -0.51 -52.58
N ALA A 17 -30.47 0.13 -53.08
CA ALA A 17 -29.29 0.41 -52.31
C ALA A 17 -29.59 1.48 -51.27
N ALA A 18 -29.68 1.09 -49.99
CA ALA A 18 -29.72 2.04 -48.88
C ALA A 18 -28.30 2.59 -48.62
N PRO A 19 -28.14 3.89 -48.38
CA PRO A 19 -26.85 4.44 -47.99
C PRO A 19 -26.46 3.93 -46.62
N VAL A 20 -25.34 3.27 -46.49
CA VAL A 20 -24.66 2.95 -45.23
C VAL A 20 -24.21 4.29 -44.64
N ILE A 21 -24.93 4.80 -43.68
CA ILE A 21 -24.44 5.87 -42.81
C ILE A 21 -23.36 5.22 -41.95
N ALA A 22 -22.09 5.49 -42.29
CA ALA A 22 -20.99 5.21 -41.38
C ALA A 22 -21.20 6.03 -40.12
N LEU A 23 -21.69 5.37 -39.07
CA LEU A 23 -21.65 5.91 -37.71
C LEU A 23 -20.17 6.06 -37.38
N GLY A 24 -19.69 7.30 -37.41
CA GLY A 24 -18.36 7.66 -36.97
C GLY A 24 -18.12 7.08 -35.59
N ALA A 25 -17.07 6.31 -35.42
CA ALA A 25 -16.55 5.88 -34.14
C ALA A 25 -16.30 7.11 -33.25
N PRO A 26 -16.41 6.98 -31.93
CA PRO A 26 -16.53 8.12 -31.05
C PRO A 26 -15.21 8.91 -31.00
N ALA A 27 -15.25 10.10 -31.57
CA ALA A 27 -14.21 11.14 -31.39
C ALA A 27 -14.02 11.57 -29.91
N ARG A 28 -14.59 10.85 -28.96
CA ARG A 28 -14.60 11.15 -27.54
C ARG A 28 -13.51 10.42 -26.75
N ALA A 29 -13.03 9.27 -27.26
CA ALA A 29 -11.93 8.56 -26.63
C ALA A 29 -10.56 9.21 -26.95
N GLU A 30 -10.38 9.71 -28.17
CA GLU A 30 -9.16 10.44 -28.58
C GLU A 30 -8.97 11.77 -27.85
N ARG A 31 -10.04 12.48 -27.45
CA ARG A 31 -9.90 13.75 -26.70
C ARG A 31 -9.53 13.58 -25.24
N ALA A 32 -9.76 12.42 -24.64
CA ALA A 32 -9.50 12.20 -23.22
C ALA A 32 -7.99 12.04 -22.92
N THR A 33 -7.15 11.73 -23.91
CA THR A 33 -5.70 11.57 -23.77
C THR A 33 -4.91 12.73 -24.36
N ASP A 34 -5.52 13.61 -25.15
CA ASP A 34 -4.85 14.79 -25.73
C ASP A 34 -4.30 15.75 -24.67
N CYS A 35 -4.80 15.69 -23.44
CA CYS A 35 -4.34 16.50 -22.32
C CYS A 35 -3.12 15.90 -21.58
N LEU A 36 -2.66 14.68 -21.93
CA LEU A 36 -1.52 14.01 -21.30
C LEU A 36 -0.27 14.11 -22.19
N GLY A 37 0.17 15.32 -22.51
CA GLY A 37 1.26 15.55 -23.45
C GLY A 37 2.62 15.83 -22.80
N ARG A 38 2.68 16.04 -21.48
CA ARG A 38 3.93 16.32 -20.78
C ARG A 38 4.72 15.02 -20.55
N ASP A 39 6.02 15.09 -20.76
CA ASP A 39 6.95 14.06 -20.30
C ASP A 39 7.19 14.29 -18.80
N GLY A 40 6.77 13.38 -17.94
CA GLY A 40 6.80 13.59 -16.49
C GLY A 40 6.49 12.36 -15.64
N ALA A 41 6.24 11.19 -16.26
CA ALA A 41 6.09 9.96 -15.51
C ALA A 41 7.40 9.61 -14.76
N THR A 42 7.28 9.15 -13.51
CA THR A 42 8.42 8.66 -12.73
C THR A 42 8.87 7.27 -13.20
N VAL A 43 9.99 6.78 -12.65
CA VAL A 43 10.48 5.41 -12.94
C VAL A 43 9.45 4.37 -12.50
N GLU A 44 8.85 4.57 -11.32
CA GLU A 44 7.82 3.68 -10.79
C GLU A 44 6.55 3.71 -11.67
N GLU A 45 6.08 4.91 -12.03
CA GLU A 45 4.88 5.12 -12.86
C GLU A 45 5.02 4.57 -14.29
N ALA A 46 6.23 4.60 -14.85
CA ALA A 46 6.48 4.09 -16.20
C ALA A 46 6.17 2.59 -16.35
N ARG A 47 6.25 1.82 -15.25
CA ARG A 47 5.91 0.39 -15.24
C ARG A 47 4.42 0.11 -15.44
N VAL A 48 3.54 1.09 -15.23
CA VAL A 48 2.07 0.92 -15.42
C VAL A 48 1.73 0.48 -16.84
N ASP A 49 2.49 0.93 -17.83
CA ASP A 49 2.24 0.63 -19.24
C ASP A 49 2.73 -0.78 -19.66
N GLU A 50 3.39 -1.54 -18.76
CA GLU A 50 3.83 -2.90 -19.02
C GLU A 50 2.65 -3.89 -19.05
N GLU A 51 2.87 -5.08 -19.65
CA GLU A 51 1.82 -6.08 -19.88
C GLU A 51 1.19 -6.57 -18.57
N VAL A 52 2.01 -6.89 -17.57
CA VAL A 52 1.57 -7.46 -16.28
C VAL A 52 0.72 -6.46 -15.47
N PRO A 53 1.12 -5.21 -15.22
CA PRO A 53 0.28 -4.20 -14.59
C PRO A 53 -1.05 -4.00 -15.31
N GLN A 54 -1.01 -3.93 -16.64
CA GLN A 54 -2.22 -3.80 -17.46
C GLN A 54 -3.13 -5.02 -17.35
N GLU A 55 -2.59 -6.24 -17.24
CA GLU A 55 -3.39 -7.44 -16.99
C GLU A 55 -4.04 -7.39 -15.60
N ILE A 56 -3.29 -7.01 -14.55
CA ILE A 56 -3.81 -6.87 -13.19
C ILE A 56 -4.95 -5.85 -13.17
N LEU A 57 -4.77 -4.68 -13.76
CA LEU A 57 -5.81 -3.63 -13.84
C LEU A 57 -7.07 -4.13 -14.55
N ARG A 58 -6.93 -4.78 -15.70
CA ARG A 58 -8.09 -5.33 -16.44
C ARG A 58 -8.81 -6.40 -15.63
N ARG A 59 -8.08 -7.30 -14.97
CA ARG A 59 -8.65 -8.41 -14.22
C ARG A 59 -9.21 -8.00 -12.87
N SER A 60 -8.79 -6.86 -12.32
CA SER A 60 -9.30 -6.33 -11.05
C SER A 60 -10.64 -5.61 -11.18
N GLY A 61 -10.99 -5.14 -12.39
CA GLY A 61 -12.13 -4.26 -12.61
C GLY A 61 -11.90 -2.79 -12.28
N LEU A 62 -10.72 -2.41 -11.77
CA LEU A 62 -10.39 -1.03 -11.36
C LEU A 62 -9.85 -0.15 -12.51
N VAL A 63 -9.57 -0.70 -13.67
CA VAL A 63 -9.07 0.08 -14.83
C VAL A 63 -9.97 1.27 -15.17
N MET A 64 -11.29 1.13 -14.99
CA MET A 64 -12.25 2.19 -15.26
C MET A 64 -12.12 3.39 -14.33
N ASN A 65 -11.54 3.22 -13.15
CA ASN A 65 -11.31 4.31 -12.20
C ASN A 65 -10.22 5.25 -12.70
N ALA A 66 -9.10 4.72 -13.17
CA ALA A 66 -8.02 5.53 -13.76
C ALA A 66 -8.50 6.27 -15.02
N ASP A 67 -9.26 5.61 -15.89
CA ASP A 67 -9.85 6.22 -17.08
C ASP A 67 -10.84 7.35 -16.74
N ARG A 68 -11.65 7.14 -15.71
CA ARG A 68 -12.61 8.13 -15.23
C ARG A 68 -11.91 9.33 -14.62
N PHE A 69 -10.92 9.09 -13.76
CA PHE A 69 -10.08 10.11 -13.18
C PHE A 69 -9.44 10.98 -14.27
N THR A 70 -8.77 10.36 -15.23
CA THR A 70 -8.11 11.06 -16.34
C THR A 70 -9.08 11.94 -17.12
N ARG A 71 -10.29 11.44 -17.42
CA ARG A 71 -11.29 12.26 -18.12
C ARG A 71 -11.78 13.46 -17.30
N GLU A 72 -11.98 13.30 -16.00
CA GLU A 72 -12.44 14.37 -15.11
C GLU A 72 -11.31 15.39 -14.89
N LEU A 73 -10.06 14.93 -14.73
CA LEU A 73 -8.87 15.78 -14.65
C LEU A 73 -8.70 16.63 -15.91
N CYS A 74 -8.80 16.03 -17.10
CA CYS A 74 -8.69 16.74 -18.38
C CYS A 74 -9.82 17.74 -18.61
N ALA A 75 -10.93 17.62 -17.92
CA ALA A 75 -12.05 18.56 -17.99
C ALA A 75 -11.97 19.71 -16.98
N ALA A 76 -11.03 19.62 -16.01
CA ALA A 76 -10.87 20.64 -14.99
C ALA A 76 -10.42 21.99 -15.62
N SER A 77 -11.04 23.08 -15.21
CA SER A 77 -10.85 24.43 -15.74
C SER A 77 -9.98 25.31 -14.82
N GLY A 78 -9.50 24.79 -13.71
CA GLY A 78 -8.64 25.47 -12.74
C GLY A 78 -8.13 24.50 -11.67
N THR A 79 -7.17 24.99 -10.86
CA THR A 79 -6.51 24.21 -9.81
C THR A 79 -7.50 23.70 -8.76
N ASP A 80 -8.47 24.55 -8.34
CA ASP A 80 -9.48 24.15 -7.33
C ASP A 80 -10.36 22.99 -7.82
N GLU A 81 -10.74 23.00 -9.11
CA GLU A 81 -11.49 21.90 -9.69
C GLU A 81 -10.66 20.63 -9.81
N ALA A 82 -9.38 20.76 -10.17
CA ALA A 82 -8.44 19.64 -10.20
C ALA A 82 -8.23 19.06 -8.79
N SER A 83 -8.08 19.87 -7.75
CA SER A 83 -8.00 19.41 -6.36
C SER A 83 -9.25 18.64 -5.95
N ALA A 84 -10.45 19.14 -6.27
CA ALA A 84 -11.70 18.44 -5.98
C ALA A 84 -11.83 17.09 -6.74
N VAL A 85 -11.24 16.98 -7.94
CA VAL A 85 -11.14 15.70 -8.67
C VAL A 85 -10.19 14.74 -7.95
N VAL A 86 -9.01 15.22 -7.54
CA VAL A 86 -7.99 14.42 -6.82
C VAL A 86 -8.57 13.90 -5.50
N GLU A 87 -9.14 14.77 -4.67
CA GLU A 87 -9.74 14.40 -3.38
C GLU A 87 -10.79 13.29 -3.55
N ARG A 88 -11.76 13.52 -4.43
CA ARG A 88 -12.83 12.56 -4.64
C ARG A 88 -12.34 11.20 -5.13
N HIS A 89 -11.37 11.19 -6.05
CA HIS A 89 -10.88 9.94 -6.64
C HIS A 89 -9.86 9.23 -5.74
N GLY A 90 -9.05 9.95 -4.98
CA GLY A 90 -8.15 9.38 -3.99
C GLY A 90 -8.92 8.66 -2.88
N ASP A 91 -9.88 9.34 -2.26
CA ASP A 91 -10.75 8.75 -1.22
C ASP A 91 -11.59 7.58 -1.77
N ALA A 92 -12.07 7.69 -3.02
CA ALA A 92 -12.83 6.61 -3.63
C ALA A 92 -11.96 5.38 -3.89
N LEU A 93 -10.71 5.57 -4.34
CA LEU A 93 -9.80 4.46 -4.63
C LEU A 93 -9.47 3.68 -3.35
N TRP A 94 -9.19 4.37 -2.23
CA TRP A 94 -8.96 3.72 -0.94
C TRP A 94 -10.17 2.88 -0.52
N ARG A 95 -11.35 3.51 -0.42
CA ARG A 95 -12.58 2.81 -0.02
C ARG A 95 -12.93 1.64 -0.93
N GLU A 96 -12.80 1.79 -2.24
CA GLU A 96 -13.09 0.71 -3.19
C GLU A 96 -12.10 -0.45 -3.05
N ALA A 97 -10.83 -0.17 -2.73
CA ALA A 97 -9.83 -1.20 -2.47
C ALA A 97 -10.15 -1.99 -1.19
N VAL A 98 -10.50 -1.30 -0.11
CA VAL A 98 -10.94 -1.90 1.16
C VAL A 98 -12.21 -2.71 0.96
N ASP A 99 -13.26 -2.11 0.37
CA ASP A 99 -14.53 -2.80 0.08
C ASP A 99 -14.32 -4.06 -0.77
N ARG A 100 -13.40 -4.00 -1.74
CA ARG A 100 -13.05 -5.15 -2.58
C ARG A 100 -12.45 -6.28 -1.76
N VAL A 101 -11.43 -6.00 -0.94
CA VAL A 101 -10.73 -7.01 -0.14
C VAL A 101 -11.66 -7.61 0.91
N GLN A 102 -12.53 -6.82 1.51
CA GLN A 102 -13.49 -7.25 2.53
C GLN A 102 -14.78 -7.86 1.95
N GLY A 103 -14.92 -7.91 0.63
CA GLY A 103 -16.10 -8.48 -0.03
C GLY A 103 -17.36 -7.62 0.09
N ASN A 104 -17.25 -6.34 0.44
CA ASN A 104 -18.36 -5.40 0.60
C ASN A 104 -18.77 -4.73 -0.71
N GLY A 105 -17.94 -4.74 -1.71
CA GLY A 105 -18.15 -4.11 -3.01
C GLY A 105 -18.61 -5.08 -4.10
N LYS A 106 -19.21 -4.55 -5.16
CA LYS A 106 -19.42 -5.27 -6.42
C LYS A 106 -18.24 -4.95 -7.35
N VAL A 107 -17.09 -5.46 -7.07
CA VAL A 107 -15.95 -5.28 -7.95
C VAL A 107 -16.01 -6.35 -9.03
N GLY A 108 -16.04 -5.91 -10.29
CA GLY A 108 -15.94 -6.81 -11.44
C GLY A 108 -14.52 -7.35 -11.58
N GLY A 109 -14.37 -8.38 -12.39
CA GLY A 109 -13.06 -8.92 -12.70
C GLY A 109 -12.91 -10.41 -12.35
N SER A 110 -11.70 -10.93 -12.53
CA SER A 110 -11.37 -12.35 -12.29
C SER A 110 -10.13 -12.52 -11.42
N LEU A 111 -9.57 -11.43 -10.91
CA LEU A 111 -8.50 -11.45 -9.93
C LEU A 111 -9.10 -11.63 -8.53
N SER A 112 -8.42 -12.37 -7.65
CA SER A 112 -8.86 -12.55 -6.27
C SER A 112 -9.09 -11.23 -5.55
N ASP A 113 -10.16 -11.15 -4.77
CA ASP A 113 -10.54 -9.92 -4.06
C ASP A 113 -9.45 -9.49 -3.04
N GLY A 114 -8.75 -10.42 -2.41
CA GLY A 114 -7.68 -10.14 -1.45
C GLY A 114 -6.35 -9.66 -2.06
N ASP A 115 -6.29 -9.36 -3.37
CA ASP A 115 -5.06 -8.91 -4.04
C ASP A 115 -4.84 -7.41 -3.81
N ASP A 116 -3.66 -7.02 -3.29
CA ASP A 116 -3.24 -5.64 -3.00
C ASP A 116 -2.78 -4.86 -4.24
N ARG A 117 -2.31 -5.55 -5.27
CA ARG A 117 -1.74 -4.92 -6.47
C ARG A 117 -2.70 -4.02 -7.26
N PRO A 118 -4.01 -4.28 -7.32
CA PRO A 118 -4.95 -3.41 -8.03
C PRO A 118 -4.97 -1.96 -7.54
N VAL A 119 -4.96 -1.71 -6.23
CA VAL A 119 -4.93 -0.34 -5.71
C VAL A 119 -3.61 0.34 -6.03
N TYR A 120 -2.50 -0.38 -5.93
CA TYR A 120 -1.16 0.09 -6.27
C TYR A 120 -1.07 0.56 -7.72
N TRP A 121 -1.40 -0.30 -8.69
CA TRP A 121 -1.32 0.04 -10.11
C TRP A 121 -2.34 1.10 -10.53
N THR A 122 -3.52 1.15 -9.90
CA THR A 122 -4.52 2.19 -10.18
C THR A 122 -4.03 3.55 -9.68
N ARG A 123 -3.44 3.62 -8.48
CA ARG A 123 -2.83 4.84 -7.93
C ARG A 123 -1.73 5.36 -8.84
N LEU A 124 -0.81 4.49 -9.27
CA LEU A 124 0.26 4.87 -10.19
C LEU A 124 -0.25 5.36 -11.54
N ALA A 125 -1.33 4.77 -12.06
CA ALA A 125 -1.96 5.28 -13.28
C ALA A 125 -2.55 6.69 -13.09
N MET A 126 -3.10 6.99 -11.90
CA MET A 126 -3.66 8.32 -11.59
C MET A 126 -2.56 9.35 -11.33
N THR A 127 -1.50 9.02 -10.59
CA THR A 127 -0.36 9.94 -10.35
C THR A 127 0.42 10.20 -11.65
N SER A 128 0.61 9.18 -12.49
CA SER A 128 1.17 9.32 -13.82
C SER A 128 0.33 10.27 -14.70
N ALA A 129 -1.00 10.18 -14.63
CA ALA A 129 -1.86 11.11 -15.34
C ALA A 129 -1.66 12.55 -14.85
N LEU A 130 -1.53 12.80 -13.54
CA LEU A 130 -1.24 14.13 -12.97
C LEU A 130 0.11 14.67 -13.43
N ASN A 131 1.14 13.83 -13.43
CA ASN A 131 2.49 14.20 -13.84
C ASN A 131 2.58 14.53 -15.34
N ARG A 132 1.76 13.86 -16.17
CA ARG A 132 1.70 14.04 -17.62
C ARG A 132 0.66 15.07 -18.08
N TRP A 133 -0.19 15.56 -17.18
CA TRP A 133 -1.29 16.47 -17.50
C TRP A 133 -0.80 17.84 -17.97
N GLN A 134 -1.39 18.30 -19.07
CA GLN A 134 -1.21 19.64 -19.64
C GLN A 134 -2.56 20.36 -19.68
N PRO A 135 -2.93 21.09 -18.59
CA PRO A 135 -4.16 21.87 -18.57
C PRO A 135 -4.09 23.08 -19.52
N ASP A 136 -5.27 23.59 -19.90
CA ASP A 136 -5.40 24.82 -20.70
C ASP A 136 -5.18 26.11 -19.86
N PHE A 137 -4.81 25.98 -18.59
CA PHE A 137 -4.50 27.06 -17.66
C PHE A 137 -3.08 26.89 -17.07
N GLU A 138 -2.58 27.95 -16.44
CA GLU A 138 -1.27 27.90 -15.79
C GLU A 138 -1.33 27.02 -14.53
N LEU A 139 -0.51 25.98 -14.48
CA LEU A 139 -0.31 25.09 -13.33
C LEU A 139 1.18 25.11 -12.99
N SER A 140 1.52 25.61 -11.79
CA SER A 140 2.90 25.58 -11.33
C SER A 140 3.37 24.15 -11.01
N ASP A 141 4.69 23.93 -11.05
CA ASP A 141 5.24 22.62 -10.65
C ASP A 141 4.95 22.31 -9.16
N ALA A 142 4.87 23.35 -8.31
CA ALA A 142 4.51 23.17 -6.90
C ALA A 142 3.04 22.75 -6.73
N ASP A 143 2.10 23.36 -7.47
CA ASP A 143 0.69 22.96 -7.42
C ASP A 143 0.51 21.54 -7.94
N ARG A 144 1.23 21.17 -9.02
CA ARG A 144 1.23 19.80 -9.54
C ARG A 144 1.74 18.81 -8.52
N ALA A 145 2.88 19.10 -7.88
CA ALA A 145 3.44 18.25 -6.83
C ALA A 145 2.46 18.09 -5.66
N GLY A 146 1.75 19.16 -5.30
CA GLY A 146 0.68 19.12 -4.29
C GLY A 146 -0.46 18.18 -4.68
N LEU A 147 -0.95 18.26 -5.94
CA LEU A 147 -2.00 17.34 -6.43
C LEU A 147 -1.55 15.87 -6.45
N VAL A 148 -0.29 15.61 -6.80
CA VAL A 148 0.27 14.24 -6.78
C VAL A 148 0.37 13.73 -5.35
N ALA A 149 0.90 14.54 -4.42
CA ALA A 149 1.00 14.19 -3.01
C ALA A 149 -0.37 13.94 -2.37
N ASP A 150 -1.38 14.75 -2.72
CA ASP A 150 -2.75 14.59 -2.26
C ASP A 150 -3.36 13.27 -2.76
N MET A 151 -3.20 12.94 -4.05
CA MET A 151 -3.66 11.67 -4.61
C MET A 151 -2.99 10.49 -3.90
N ASP A 152 -1.68 10.58 -3.72
CA ASP A 152 -0.88 9.51 -3.10
C ASP A 152 -1.33 9.28 -1.65
N ARG A 153 -1.43 10.33 -0.83
CA ARG A 153 -1.84 10.28 0.57
C ARG A 153 -3.26 9.73 0.75
N ARG A 154 -4.25 10.28 0.01
CA ARG A 154 -5.66 9.88 0.12
C ARG A 154 -5.90 8.44 -0.32
N SER A 155 -5.27 8.01 -1.40
CA SER A 155 -5.40 6.64 -1.91
C SER A 155 -4.64 5.58 -1.11
N ARG A 156 -3.98 5.99 -0.01
CA ARG A 156 -3.26 5.14 0.96
C ARG A 156 -3.93 5.02 2.32
N GLY A 157 -5.07 5.69 2.52
CA GLY A 157 -5.77 5.70 3.79
C GLY A 157 -5.21 6.69 4.82
N HIS A 158 -4.24 7.55 4.47
CA HIS A 158 -3.64 8.47 5.44
C HIS A 158 -4.63 9.54 5.93
N ASP A 159 -5.69 9.82 5.19
CA ASP A 159 -6.75 10.77 5.57
C ASP A 159 -7.98 10.09 6.15
N ASP A 160 -8.09 8.76 6.04
CA ASP A 160 -9.16 7.98 6.62
C ASP A 160 -8.73 7.47 8.00
N THR A 161 -8.68 8.39 8.98
CA THR A 161 -8.09 8.13 10.30
C THR A 161 -9.14 8.07 11.41
N GLY A 162 -10.40 8.01 11.02
CA GLY A 162 -11.54 8.05 11.95
C GLY A 162 -11.96 6.68 12.44
N PHE A 163 -11.62 6.32 13.69
CA PHE A 163 -12.09 5.08 14.28
C PHE A 163 -13.61 5.05 14.40
N ALA A 164 -14.23 4.00 13.87
CA ALA A 164 -15.67 3.83 13.92
C ALA A 164 -16.17 3.57 15.34
N GLU A 165 -17.30 4.19 15.71
CA GLU A 165 -17.97 3.88 16.96
C GLU A 165 -18.58 2.46 16.92
N VAL A 166 -18.20 1.60 17.85
CA VAL A 166 -18.76 0.25 17.98
C VAL A 166 -19.96 0.29 18.92
N ARG A 167 -21.13 -0.11 18.42
CA ARG A 167 -22.37 -0.08 19.17
C ARG A 167 -22.32 -1.01 20.38
N GLY A 168 -22.40 -0.43 21.57
CA GLY A 168 -22.34 -1.17 22.86
C GLY A 168 -20.97 -1.24 23.47
N GLU A 169 -19.93 -0.77 22.77
CA GLU A 169 -18.53 -0.78 23.18
C GLU A 169 -17.94 0.64 23.16
N PRO A 170 -18.37 1.56 24.05
CA PRO A 170 -17.89 2.95 24.02
C PRO A 170 -16.41 3.10 24.35
N GLU A 171 -15.82 2.08 24.98
CA GLU A 171 -14.40 1.99 25.35
C GLU A 171 -13.61 1.09 24.40
N ALA A 172 -14.11 0.86 23.16
CA ALA A 172 -13.37 0.09 22.18
C ALA A 172 -11.95 0.66 22.00
N LEU A 173 -10.95 -0.24 21.96
CA LEU A 173 -9.55 0.11 21.81
C LEU A 173 -9.28 0.52 20.35
N HIS A 174 -8.34 1.44 20.16
CA HIS A 174 -7.95 1.94 18.84
C HIS A 174 -6.57 1.41 18.47
N VAL A 175 -6.48 0.73 17.35
CA VAL A 175 -5.22 0.14 16.84
C VAL A 175 -4.93 0.68 15.44
N VAL A 176 -3.72 1.16 15.23
CA VAL A 176 -3.22 1.48 13.88
C VAL A 176 -2.34 0.35 13.39
N VAL A 177 -2.63 -0.13 12.18
CA VAL A 177 -1.80 -1.11 11.47
C VAL A 177 -1.36 -0.53 10.14
N THR A 178 -0.08 -0.68 9.79
CA THR A 178 0.42 -0.20 8.49
C THR A 178 0.79 -1.34 7.57
N GLY A 179 0.77 -1.09 6.27
CA GLY A 179 1.29 -1.97 5.25
C GLY A 179 2.11 -1.22 4.21
N PHE A 180 2.69 -1.94 3.27
CA PHE A 180 3.48 -1.39 2.18
C PHE A 180 2.95 -1.75 0.81
N ASP A 181 3.27 -0.92 -0.16
CA ASP A 181 3.14 -1.25 -1.58
C ASP A 181 4.04 -2.42 -1.98
N PRO A 182 3.77 -3.08 -3.11
CA PRO A 182 4.70 -4.01 -3.75
C PRO A 182 6.08 -3.39 -3.97
N PHE A 183 7.13 -4.22 -3.85
CA PHE A 183 8.51 -3.81 -4.06
C PHE A 183 9.32 -4.89 -4.77
N ARG A 184 10.59 -4.59 -5.17
CA ARG A 184 11.44 -5.47 -6.00
C ARG A 184 10.81 -5.76 -7.36
N LEU A 185 10.13 -4.77 -7.93
CA LEU A 185 9.42 -4.89 -9.21
C LEU A 185 10.36 -5.13 -10.40
N ASP A 186 11.64 -4.74 -10.27
CA ASP A 186 12.65 -5.01 -11.28
C ASP A 186 13.13 -6.48 -11.26
N ASP A 187 12.93 -7.19 -10.14
CA ASP A 187 13.19 -8.62 -10.06
C ASP A 187 12.01 -9.44 -10.64
N ASP A 188 10.79 -9.04 -10.30
CA ASP A 188 9.55 -9.60 -10.84
C ASP A 188 8.42 -8.55 -10.75
N ILE A 189 7.95 -8.07 -11.89
CA ILE A 189 6.87 -7.09 -11.99
C ILE A 189 5.53 -7.58 -11.44
N ARG A 190 5.38 -8.89 -11.17
CA ARG A 190 4.19 -9.51 -10.59
C ARG A 190 4.13 -9.38 -9.07
N GLN A 191 5.17 -8.88 -8.42
CA GLN A 191 5.25 -8.78 -6.96
C GLN A 191 3.98 -8.21 -6.33
N ALA A 192 3.58 -8.81 -5.20
CA ALA A 192 2.56 -8.34 -4.29
C ALA A 192 3.19 -8.14 -2.91
N ASN A 193 2.52 -7.41 -2.03
CA ASN A 193 2.99 -7.25 -0.66
C ASN A 193 1.93 -7.74 0.34
N PRO A 194 2.18 -8.84 1.06
CA PRO A 194 1.19 -9.38 1.99
C PRO A 194 0.85 -8.41 3.13
N SER A 195 1.75 -7.48 3.48
CA SER A 195 1.43 -6.44 4.46
C SER A 195 0.42 -5.43 3.94
N GLY A 196 0.49 -5.09 2.63
CA GLY A 196 -0.51 -4.26 1.97
C GLY A 196 -1.87 -4.95 1.90
N ALA A 197 -1.87 -6.24 1.56
CA ALA A 197 -3.09 -7.04 1.57
C ALA A 197 -3.72 -7.12 2.97
N ALA A 198 -2.91 -7.28 4.03
CA ALA A 198 -3.38 -7.31 5.41
C ALA A 198 -3.94 -5.94 5.86
N ALA A 199 -3.29 -4.83 5.49
CA ALA A 199 -3.81 -3.50 5.78
C ALA A 199 -5.20 -3.30 5.18
N LEU A 200 -5.39 -3.59 3.88
CA LEU A 200 -6.71 -3.47 3.24
C LEU A 200 -7.78 -4.38 3.86
N ALA A 201 -7.39 -5.57 4.34
CA ALA A 201 -8.32 -6.51 4.96
C ALA A 201 -8.76 -6.07 6.37
N LEU A 202 -7.88 -5.39 7.09
CA LEU A 202 -8.10 -4.99 8.49
C LEU A 202 -8.64 -3.57 8.66
N ASP A 203 -8.73 -2.77 7.60
CA ASP A 203 -9.21 -1.40 7.66
C ASP A 203 -10.67 -1.33 8.16
N GLY A 204 -10.92 -0.57 9.23
CA GLY A 204 -12.22 -0.51 9.89
C GLY A 204 -12.65 -1.82 10.57
N ALA A 205 -11.78 -2.82 10.68
CA ALA A 205 -12.12 -4.10 11.29
C ALA A 205 -12.36 -3.96 12.79
N VAL A 206 -13.37 -4.70 13.29
CA VAL A 206 -13.65 -4.83 14.72
C VAL A 206 -13.22 -6.20 15.18
N ILE A 207 -12.22 -6.27 16.04
CA ILE A 207 -11.62 -7.52 16.50
C ILE A 207 -11.80 -7.70 18.01
N GLU A 208 -11.95 -8.95 18.45
CA GLU A 208 -11.96 -9.31 19.88
C GLU A 208 -10.52 -9.57 20.35
N THR A 209 -10.13 -8.92 21.45
CA THR A 209 -8.83 -9.10 22.10
C THR A 209 -8.98 -9.49 23.56
N ASP A 210 -7.91 -9.87 24.23
CA ASP A 210 -7.95 -10.18 25.66
C ASP A 210 -8.24 -8.92 26.53
N ALA A 211 -7.93 -7.72 26.00
CA ALA A 211 -8.20 -6.44 26.64
C ALA A 211 -9.62 -5.90 26.36
N GLY A 212 -10.34 -6.47 25.39
CA GLY A 212 -11.67 -6.04 24.98
C GLY A 212 -11.81 -5.94 23.46
N VAL A 213 -12.83 -5.23 23.02
CA VAL A 213 -13.06 -4.99 21.58
C VAL A 213 -12.11 -3.90 21.09
N ALA A 214 -11.49 -4.13 19.94
CA ALA A 214 -10.64 -3.15 19.26
C ALA A 214 -11.16 -2.81 17.86
N VAL A 215 -11.01 -1.56 17.47
CA VAL A 215 -11.20 -1.08 16.09
C VAL A 215 -9.83 -0.86 15.48
N VAL A 216 -9.62 -1.40 14.30
CA VAL A 216 -8.36 -1.28 13.57
C VAL A 216 -8.55 -0.25 12.45
N GLU A 217 -7.67 0.73 12.36
CA GLU A 217 -7.53 1.62 11.21
C GLU A 217 -6.18 1.36 10.55
N THR A 218 -6.14 1.47 9.24
CA THR A 218 -4.95 1.08 8.49
C THR A 218 -4.50 2.13 7.48
N MET A 219 -3.25 2.01 7.05
CA MET A 219 -2.69 2.84 5.99
C MET A 219 -1.56 2.12 5.26
N LEU A 220 -1.32 2.52 4.01
CA LEU A 220 -0.25 1.98 3.17
C LEU A 220 0.89 2.98 3.03
N PHE A 221 2.14 2.48 3.02
CA PHE A 221 3.30 3.29 2.74
C PHE A 221 3.95 2.92 1.39
N PRO A 222 4.49 3.90 0.66
CA PRO A 222 5.24 3.64 -0.56
C PRO A 222 6.61 3.04 -0.26
N VAL A 223 7.15 2.36 -1.25
CA VAL A 223 8.55 1.92 -1.21
C VAL A 223 9.41 2.97 -1.93
N ARG A 224 9.55 4.15 -1.29
CA ARG A 224 10.29 5.30 -1.82
C ARG A 224 10.99 6.05 -0.70
N TRP A 225 12.32 6.19 -0.79
CA TRP A 225 13.14 6.89 0.21
C TRP A 225 12.76 8.36 0.38
N ARG A 226 12.38 9.01 -0.72
CA ARG A 226 12.02 10.43 -0.72
C ARG A 226 10.85 10.72 0.23
N ASP A 227 9.79 9.94 0.15
CA ASP A 227 8.58 10.18 0.95
C ASP A 227 8.85 10.04 2.45
N PHE A 228 9.72 9.11 2.82
CA PHE A 228 10.18 8.96 4.21
C PHE A 228 11.07 10.14 4.63
N THR A 229 11.94 10.63 3.74
CA THR A 229 12.77 11.81 4.00
C THR A 229 11.92 13.06 4.20
N ASP A 230 10.85 13.20 3.41
CA ASP A 230 9.93 14.32 3.46
C ASP A 230 8.96 14.26 4.65
N GLY A 231 8.99 13.17 5.47
CA GLY A 231 8.26 13.05 6.73
C GLY A 231 6.89 12.39 6.63
N MET A 232 6.60 11.66 5.55
CA MET A 232 5.29 11.01 5.35
C MET A 232 4.91 10.10 6.52
N VAL A 233 5.87 9.39 7.14
CA VAL A 233 5.59 8.49 8.27
C VAL A 233 5.11 9.28 9.48
N GLU A 234 5.77 10.38 9.78
CA GLU A 234 5.41 11.23 10.91
C GLU A 234 4.09 11.97 10.66
N GLU A 235 3.88 12.47 9.43
CA GLU A 235 2.60 13.09 9.07
C GLU A 235 1.42 12.14 9.24
N ALA A 236 1.60 10.87 8.87
CA ALA A 236 0.57 9.85 8.98
C ALA A 236 0.37 9.34 10.41
N LEU A 237 1.44 9.07 11.17
CA LEU A 237 1.34 8.42 12.48
C LEU A 237 1.21 9.40 13.66
N LEU A 238 1.81 10.60 13.60
CA LEU A 238 1.82 11.53 14.74
C LEU A 238 0.42 11.93 15.25
N PRO A 239 -0.60 12.14 14.39
CA PRO A 239 -1.95 12.41 14.85
C PRO A 239 -2.53 11.31 15.77
N HIS A 240 -2.16 10.07 15.54
CA HIS A 240 -2.59 8.92 16.35
C HIS A 240 -1.90 8.87 17.71
N TYR A 241 -0.70 9.43 17.84
CA TYR A 241 0.02 9.55 19.10
C TYR A 241 -0.36 10.78 19.92
N THR A 242 -0.79 11.88 19.28
CA THR A 242 -0.96 13.18 19.93
C THR A 242 -2.36 13.76 19.83
N GLY A 243 -3.31 13.08 19.19
CA GLY A 243 -4.71 13.49 19.08
C GLY A 243 -5.43 13.55 20.42
N ASP A 244 -6.66 14.04 20.46
CA ASP A 244 -7.49 14.15 21.66
C ASP A 244 -7.69 12.78 22.36
N ARG A 245 -7.70 11.71 21.58
CA ARG A 245 -7.69 10.32 22.05
C ARG A 245 -6.54 9.59 21.33
N PRO A 246 -5.37 9.48 21.96
CA PRO A 246 -4.29 8.65 21.45
C PRO A 246 -4.72 7.20 21.28
N VAL A 247 -4.10 6.49 20.34
CA VAL A 247 -4.38 5.08 20.09
C VAL A 247 -3.81 4.19 21.18
N ASP A 248 -4.34 2.98 21.28
CA ASP A 248 -3.95 1.97 22.27
C ASP A 248 -2.79 1.08 21.75
N ALA A 249 -2.56 1.02 20.45
CA ALA A 249 -1.39 0.34 19.86
C ALA A 249 -1.10 0.82 18.44
N VAL A 250 0.17 0.73 18.03
CA VAL A 250 0.61 0.94 16.63
C VAL A 250 1.51 -0.20 16.18
N VAL A 251 1.07 -0.95 15.17
CA VAL A 251 1.82 -2.08 14.61
C VAL A 251 2.18 -1.79 13.16
N THR A 252 3.45 -1.57 12.89
CA THR A 252 3.92 -1.47 11.51
C THR A 252 4.19 -2.86 10.94
N VAL A 253 3.75 -3.11 9.71
CA VAL A 253 3.86 -4.43 9.07
C VAL A 253 4.52 -4.28 7.70
N SER A 254 5.45 -5.18 7.38
CA SER A 254 6.08 -5.24 6.06
C SER A 254 6.40 -6.68 5.66
N GLN A 255 6.78 -6.89 4.40
CA GLN A 255 7.22 -8.18 3.92
C GLN A 255 8.69 -8.44 4.32
N GLY A 256 8.97 -9.59 4.91
CA GLY A 256 10.27 -9.97 5.43
C GLY A 256 10.88 -11.18 4.75
N ARG A 257 11.01 -12.29 5.48
CA ARG A 257 11.70 -13.51 5.06
C ARG A 257 10.69 -14.59 4.60
N PRO A 258 11.10 -15.52 3.73
CA PRO A 258 10.22 -16.64 3.36
C PRO A 258 9.81 -17.52 4.55
N GLY A 259 8.55 -17.90 4.58
CA GLY A 259 8.04 -18.99 5.40
C GLY A 259 7.87 -18.73 6.90
N ARG A 260 8.04 -17.49 7.38
CA ARG A 260 7.85 -17.16 8.79
C ARG A 260 7.51 -15.68 9.02
N PHE A 261 6.92 -15.39 10.15
CA PHE A 261 6.83 -14.04 10.70
C PHE A 261 8.02 -13.77 11.61
N ASP A 262 8.54 -12.54 11.58
CA ASP A 262 9.51 -12.05 12.54
C ASP A 262 8.90 -10.86 13.32
N LEU A 263 8.98 -10.89 14.66
CA LEU A 263 8.69 -9.76 15.53
C LEU A 263 10.02 -9.07 15.82
N GLU A 264 10.17 -7.83 15.38
CA GLU A 264 11.45 -7.13 15.43
C GLU A 264 11.66 -6.45 16.77
N ALA A 265 12.60 -6.94 17.56
CA ALA A 265 12.86 -6.45 18.91
C ALA A 265 13.53 -5.07 18.92
N HIS A 266 14.45 -4.84 17.99
CA HIS A 266 15.31 -3.65 17.96
C HIS A 266 15.31 -2.99 16.60
N ASN A 267 14.99 -1.69 16.54
CA ASN A 267 14.94 -0.90 15.31
C ASN A 267 16.13 0.05 15.29
N GLY A 268 16.87 0.06 14.17
CA GLY A 268 18.12 0.82 14.05
C GLY A 268 17.93 2.19 13.39
N ALA A 269 18.66 3.20 13.86
CA ALA A 269 18.70 4.54 13.27
C ALA A 269 19.51 4.60 11.97
N TRP A 270 19.44 3.58 11.16
CA TRP A 270 20.16 3.48 9.89
C TRP A 270 19.22 3.05 8.78
N ARG A 271 19.42 3.64 7.59
CA ARG A 271 18.71 3.27 6.37
C ARG A 271 19.67 3.04 5.22
N GLY A 272 19.36 2.04 4.39
CA GLY A 272 20.21 1.62 3.28
C GLY A 272 19.61 0.43 2.53
N GLY A 273 20.47 -0.46 2.07
CA GLY A 273 20.09 -1.70 1.42
C GLY A 273 19.82 -1.55 -0.08
N ALA A 274 18.70 -2.07 -0.55
CA ALA A 274 18.36 -2.06 -1.97
C ALA A 274 17.87 -0.68 -2.45
N PRO A 275 17.96 -0.40 -3.76
CA PRO A 275 17.22 0.73 -4.34
C PRO A 275 15.71 0.59 -4.12
N ASP A 276 15.03 1.73 -4.04
CA ASP A 276 13.57 1.81 -3.95
C ASP A 276 12.86 1.63 -5.31
N ASN A 277 11.54 1.76 -5.34
CA ASN A 277 10.77 1.63 -6.57
C ASN A 277 11.06 2.71 -7.62
N GLU A 278 11.70 3.81 -7.23
CA GLU A 278 12.22 4.84 -8.14
C GLU A 278 13.68 4.61 -8.53
N SER A 279 14.24 3.44 -8.20
CA SER A 279 15.65 3.05 -8.43
C SER A 279 16.66 3.98 -7.70
N VAL A 280 16.24 4.60 -6.60
CA VAL A 280 17.07 5.45 -5.75
C VAL A 280 17.65 4.64 -4.60
N GLY A 281 18.93 4.71 -4.37
CA GLY A 281 19.61 4.11 -3.22
C GLY A 281 20.00 5.16 -2.18
N THR A 282 20.08 4.75 -0.92
CA THR A 282 20.62 5.57 0.19
C THR A 282 21.45 4.73 1.14
N ALA A 283 22.30 5.37 1.97
CA ALA A 283 23.04 4.72 3.05
C ALA A 283 23.47 5.79 4.07
N GLU A 284 22.61 6.01 5.08
CA GLU A 284 22.80 7.08 6.04
C GLU A 284 22.00 6.84 7.33
N THR A 285 22.23 7.66 8.35
CA THR A 285 21.38 7.71 9.53
C THR A 285 19.97 8.17 9.13
N VAL A 286 18.93 7.53 9.67
CA VAL A 286 17.54 7.91 9.46
C VAL A 286 17.36 9.41 9.78
N PRO A 287 16.95 10.25 8.82
CA PRO A 287 16.69 11.65 9.08
C PRO A 287 15.40 11.83 9.87
N VAL A 288 15.40 12.72 10.84
CA VAL A 288 14.20 13.15 11.56
C VAL A 288 13.75 14.48 10.96
N PRO A 289 12.50 14.60 10.48
CA PRO A 289 12.00 15.84 9.90
C PRO A 289 11.97 16.99 10.93
N ASP A 290 12.16 18.23 10.45
CA ASP A 290 12.11 19.42 11.31
C ASP A 290 10.71 19.59 11.92
N GLY A 291 10.67 19.89 13.23
CA GLY A 291 9.44 20.18 13.96
C GLY A 291 8.66 18.95 14.42
N VAL A 292 9.11 17.76 14.12
CA VAL A 292 8.55 16.50 14.61
C VAL A 292 9.06 16.21 16.04
N PRO A 293 8.22 15.75 16.98
CA PRO A 293 8.68 15.24 18.28
C PRO A 293 9.72 14.13 18.11
N THR A 294 10.84 14.26 18.82
CA THR A 294 11.92 13.28 18.77
C THR A 294 12.63 13.19 20.11
N VAL A 295 13.36 12.09 20.30
CA VAL A 295 14.27 11.92 21.45
C VAL A 295 15.62 12.54 21.11
N ALA A 296 16.15 13.39 21.97
CA ALA A 296 17.43 14.07 21.77
C ALA A 296 18.46 13.68 22.86
N PRO A 297 19.68 13.24 22.52
CA PRO A 297 20.15 12.98 21.14
C PRO A 297 19.37 11.83 20.50
N GLN A 298 19.27 11.84 19.18
CA GLN A 298 18.62 10.74 18.44
C GLN A 298 19.29 9.41 18.81
N PRO A 299 18.51 8.42 19.34
CA PRO A 299 19.08 7.14 19.74
C PRO A 299 19.49 6.31 18.52
N GLN A 300 20.54 5.51 18.67
CA GLN A 300 20.92 4.55 17.64
C GLN A 300 19.94 3.38 17.51
N TRP A 301 19.27 3.07 18.60
CA TRP A 301 18.32 1.97 18.71
C TRP A 301 17.06 2.44 19.40
N SER A 302 15.92 1.96 18.93
CA SER A 302 14.61 2.13 19.57
C SER A 302 13.91 0.77 19.61
N ASP A 303 13.48 0.36 20.80
CA ASP A 303 13.01 -0.99 21.04
C ASP A 303 11.50 -1.12 20.80
N SER A 304 11.10 -2.28 20.31
CA SER A 304 9.69 -2.69 20.29
C SER A 304 9.15 -2.76 21.73
N SER A 305 7.90 -2.34 21.94
CA SER A 305 7.16 -2.57 23.19
C SER A 305 6.06 -3.62 23.04
N LEU A 306 6.04 -4.37 21.93
CA LEU A 306 5.17 -5.53 21.78
C LEU A 306 5.59 -6.64 22.75
N ASP A 307 4.63 -7.33 23.36
CA ASP A 307 4.94 -8.55 24.15
C ASP A 307 5.17 -9.74 23.20
N HIS A 308 6.41 -9.83 22.68
CA HIS A 308 6.81 -10.86 21.71
C HIS A 308 6.54 -12.28 22.23
N SER A 309 6.83 -12.53 23.52
CA SER A 309 6.65 -13.86 24.13
C SER A 309 5.19 -14.28 24.08
N ALA A 310 4.34 -13.35 24.38
CA ALA A 310 2.91 -13.54 24.37
C ALA A 310 2.30 -13.72 22.98
N ILE A 311 2.76 -12.94 22.00
CA ILE A 311 2.34 -13.08 20.62
C ILE A 311 2.76 -14.47 20.08
N VAL A 312 4.02 -14.89 20.33
CA VAL A 312 4.53 -16.21 19.93
C VAL A 312 3.71 -17.35 20.57
N GLU A 313 3.40 -17.25 21.87
CA GLU A 313 2.59 -18.25 22.57
C GLU A 313 1.20 -18.38 21.95
N ARG A 314 0.52 -17.24 21.71
CA ARG A 314 -0.85 -17.18 21.19
C ARG A 314 -0.96 -17.67 19.74
N THR A 315 0.05 -17.46 18.94
CA THR A 315 0.09 -17.87 17.53
C THR A 315 0.68 -19.28 17.33
N THR A 316 0.92 -20.01 18.41
CA THR A 316 1.42 -21.39 18.34
C THR A 316 0.48 -22.29 17.54
N GLY A 317 1.01 -22.94 16.48
CA GLY A 317 0.23 -23.81 15.59
C GLY A 317 -0.42 -23.09 14.41
N ALA A 318 -0.22 -21.80 14.26
CA ALA A 318 -0.60 -21.03 13.07
C ALA A 318 0.14 -21.53 11.81
N PRO A 319 -0.35 -21.20 10.60
CA PRO A 319 0.26 -21.67 9.35
C PRO A 319 1.75 -21.37 9.21
N PHE A 320 2.18 -20.21 9.69
CA PHE A 320 3.58 -19.78 9.66
C PHE A 320 4.12 -19.60 11.09
N PRO A 321 5.35 -20.07 11.39
CA PRO A 321 5.95 -19.81 12.70
C PRO A 321 6.15 -18.32 12.90
N VAL A 322 5.95 -17.84 14.15
CA VAL A 322 6.25 -16.48 14.60
C VAL A 322 7.50 -16.54 15.46
N VAL A 323 8.48 -15.71 15.15
CA VAL A 323 9.82 -15.69 15.78
C VAL A 323 10.07 -14.34 16.40
N ASP A 324 10.53 -14.33 17.65
CA ASP A 324 11.11 -13.16 18.27
C ASP A 324 12.50 -12.93 17.69
N ASN A 325 12.67 -11.87 16.89
CA ASN A 325 13.91 -11.56 16.20
C ASN A 325 14.68 -10.47 16.94
N THR A 326 15.73 -10.87 17.66
CA THR A 326 16.60 -9.98 18.42
C THR A 326 17.87 -9.59 17.66
N ALA A 327 18.18 -10.27 16.55
CA ALA A 327 19.42 -10.05 15.81
C ALA A 327 19.46 -8.65 15.13
N VAL A 328 20.62 -7.99 15.24
CA VAL A 328 20.90 -6.68 14.62
C VAL A 328 22.26 -6.68 13.93
N THR A 329 22.49 -5.69 13.07
CA THR A 329 23.85 -5.39 12.58
C THR A 329 24.27 -4.05 13.17
N GLU A 330 25.43 -4.03 13.82
CA GLU A 330 25.96 -2.88 14.56
C GLU A 330 27.44 -2.65 14.28
N ILE A 331 27.93 -1.43 14.54
CA ILE A 331 29.35 -1.20 14.77
C ILE A 331 29.52 -1.06 16.28
N PRO A 332 30.21 -2.02 16.96
CA PRO A 332 30.43 -1.96 18.40
C PRO A 332 31.20 -0.69 18.80
N GLU A 333 31.03 -0.24 20.05
CA GLU A 333 31.75 0.93 20.56
C GLU A 333 33.29 0.80 20.35
N GLY A 334 33.86 1.80 19.67
CA GLY A 334 35.30 1.81 19.31
C GLY A 334 35.67 0.89 18.13
N GLY A 335 34.70 0.22 17.52
CA GLY A 335 34.84 -0.55 16.28
C GLY A 335 34.76 0.34 15.03
N THR A 336 35.05 -0.26 13.87
CA THR A 336 34.94 0.41 12.55
C THR A 336 34.18 -0.41 11.52
N GLU A 337 33.96 -1.68 11.79
CA GLU A 337 33.32 -2.60 10.86
C GLU A 337 31.97 -3.10 11.41
N PRO A 338 30.97 -3.25 10.58
CA PRO A 338 29.69 -3.83 10.99
C PRO A 338 29.86 -5.31 11.37
N VAL A 339 29.18 -5.71 12.43
CA VAL A 339 29.09 -7.10 12.88
C VAL A 339 27.63 -7.44 13.21
N VAL A 340 27.27 -8.71 13.07
CA VAL A 340 25.95 -9.20 13.52
C VAL A 340 26.02 -9.51 15.02
N SER A 341 25.04 -8.99 15.78
CA SER A 341 24.79 -9.35 17.16
C SER A 341 23.45 -10.09 17.23
N GLU A 342 23.46 -11.33 17.69
CA GLU A 342 22.26 -12.20 17.72
C GLU A 342 21.32 -11.86 18.88
N ASP A 343 21.85 -11.29 19.96
CA ASP A 343 21.13 -11.04 21.23
C ASP A 343 20.81 -9.54 21.43
N GLY A 344 20.65 -8.78 20.35
CA GLY A 344 20.39 -7.34 20.38
C GLY A 344 21.67 -6.48 20.35
N PRO A 345 21.50 -5.14 20.35
CA PRO A 345 22.61 -4.20 20.22
C PRO A 345 23.48 -4.16 21.48
N THR A 346 24.80 -4.07 21.28
CA THR A 346 25.73 -3.88 22.41
C THR A 346 25.72 -2.41 22.88
N PRO A 347 25.95 -2.16 24.18
CA PRO A 347 25.96 -0.80 24.70
C PRO A 347 26.95 0.12 23.97
N GLY A 348 26.50 1.29 23.52
CA GLY A 348 27.32 2.28 22.82
C GLY A 348 27.59 1.97 21.36
N SER A 349 26.98 0.95 20.78
CA SER A 349 27.11 0.62 19.35
C SER A 349 26.35 1.59 18.45
N GLU A 350 26.80 1.67 17.19
CA GLU A 350 26.12 2.39 16.12
C GLU A 350 25.30 1.41 15.27
N ALA A 351 24.05 1.77 14.96
CA ALA A 351 23.18 0.96 14.11
C ALA A 351 23.66 0.89 12.65
N ARG A 352 23.54 -0.31 12.06
CA ARG A 352 23.70 -0.53 10.61
C ARG A 352 22.52 -1.31 10.02
N ALA A 353 21.84 -2.14 10.82
CA ALA A 353 20.57 -2.73 10.49
C ALA A 353 19.84 -3.10 11.79
N GLY A 354 18.57 -2.81 11.88
CA GLY A 354 17.70 -3.35 12.92
C GLY A 354 17.35 -4.81 12.66
N GLY A 355 16.47 -5.38 13.45
CA GLY A 355 15.95 -6.74 13.24
C GLY A 355 15.34 -6.90 11.85
N GLY A 356 14.67 -5.86 11.37
CA GLY A 356 14.09 -5.78 10.04
C GLY A 356 15.07 -5.49 8.88
N GLY A 357 16.36 -5.51 9.12
CA GLY A 357 17.36 -5.15 8.12
C GLY A 357 17.70 -3.64 8.14
N ASP A 358 18.09 -3.11 6.99
CA ASP A 358 18.46 -1.70 6.81
C ASP A 358 17.59 -0.96 5.78
N TYR A 359 16.47 -1.57 5.35
CA TYR A 359 15.56 -1.02 4.35
C TYR A 359 14.41 -0.22 4.97
N LEU A 360 13.46 0.22 4.16
CA LEU A 360 12.28 1.00 4.59
C LEU A 360 11.46 0.34 5.70
N SER A 361 11.49 -0.99 5.79
CA SER A 361 10.89 -1.76 6.89
C SER A 361 11.51 -1.43 8.25
N ASN A 362 12.83 -1.37 8.33
CA ASN A 362 13.53 -0.92 9.55
C ASN A 362 13.28 0.58 9.80
N GLU A 363 13.27 1.40 8.75
CA GLU A 363 13.05 2.84 8.91
C GLU A 363 11.65 3.15 9.47
N ILE A 364 10.57 2.53 8.96
CA ILE A 364 9.23 2.75 9.53
C ILE A 364 9.13 2.22 10.97
N ALA A 365 9.76 1.09 11.26
CA ALA A 365 9.81 0.51 12.59
C ALA A 365 10.51 1.45 13.59
N TYR A 366 11.66 2.00 13.19
CA TYR A 366 12.42 2.96 13.99
C TYR A 366 11.63 4.26 14.21
N ARG A 367 11.04 4.84 13.16
CA ARG A 367 10.25 6.07 13.25
C ARG A 367 9.00 5.88 14.14
N ASN A 368 8.31 4.75 14.01
CA ASN A 368 7.16 4.40 14.83
C ASN A 368 7.51 4.36 16.33
N THR A 369 8.54 3.59 16.69
CA THR A 369 8.97 3.46 18.09
C THR A 369 9.61 4.74 18.63
N LEU A 370 10.30 5.51 17.79
CA LEU A 370 10.84 6.82 18.16
C LEU A 370 9.72 7.84 18.46
N LEU A 371 8.63 7.85 17.67
CA LEU A 371 7.45 8.70 17.95
C LEU A 371 6.78 8.33 19.27
N ARG A 372 6.58 7.03 19.55
CA ARG A 372 6.10 6.57 20.86
C ARG A 372 6.95 7.11 22.00
N ASP A 373 8.28 6.94 21.89
CA ASP A 373 9.21 7.37 22.94
C ASP A 373 9.21 8.90 23.09
N ALA A 374 9.17 9.64 21.99
CA ALA A 374 9.15 11.10 21.98
C ALA A 374 7.85 11.70 22.56
N THR A 375 6.73 11.02 22.37
CA THR A 375 5.43 11.43 22.94
C THR A 375 5.23 10.94 24.38
N GLY A 376 6.07 10.02 24.83
CA GLY A 376 6.04 9.47 26.19
C GLY A 376 4.82 8.57 26.46
N LEU A 377 4.22 8.00 25.42
CA LEU A 377 3.11 7.06 25.56
C LEU A 377 3.62 5.66 25.90
N ASP A 378 2.97 5.06 26.91
CA ASP A 378 3.21 3.67 27.32
C ASP A 378 2.19 2.74 26.64
N ILE A 379 2.35 2.56 25.32
CA ILE A 379 1.49 1.71 24.51
C ILE A 379 2.33 0.69 23.72
N PRO A 380 1.76 -0.45 23.35
CA PRO A 380 2.38 -1.37 22.40
C PRO A 380 2.67 -0.68 21.07
N ALA A 381 3.93 -0.63 20.67
CA ALA A 381 4.37 -0.16 19.37
C ALA A 381 5.58 -0.97 18.90
N GLY A 382 5.54 -1.47 17.66
CA GLY A 382 6.62 -2.30 17.13
C GLY A 382 6.39 -2.67 15.68
N HIS A 383 7.19 -3.63 15.20
CA HIS A 383 7.20 -4.03 13.79
C HIS A 383 7.06 -5.54 13.64
N VAL A 384 6.29 -5.92 12.64
CA VAL A 384 6.05 -7.32 12.26
C VAL A 384 6.41 -7.52 10.79
N HIS A 385 7.33 -8.42 10.52
CA HIS A 385 7.59 -8.91 9.17
C HIS A 385 6.70 -10.11 8.85
N THR A 386 6.01 -10.05 7.72
CA THR A 386 5.25 -11.19 7.18
C THR A 386 6.15 -12.10 6.35
N PRO A 387 5.75 -13.37 6.12
CA PRO A 387 6.35 -14.20 5.09
C PRO A 387 6.30 -13.55 3.71
N VAL A 388 7.29 -13.84 2.86
CA VAL A 388 7.30 -13.46 1.44
C VAL A 388 6.26 -14.29 0.69
N LEU A 389 5.52 -13.66 -0.23
CA LEU A 389 4.65 -14.34 -1.18
C LEU A 389 5.46 -14.79 -2.41
N ASP A 390 5.32 -16.06 -2.78
CA ASP A 390 5.93 -16.64 -3.98
C ASP A 390 4.87 -16.89 -5.04
N LEU A 391 5.03 -16.32 -6.22
CA LEU A 391 4.16 -16.53 -7.39
C LEU A 391 4.52 -17.77 -8.19
N GLY A 392 5.57 -18.50 -7.78
CA GLY A 392 6.05 -19.67 -8.49
C GLY A 392 6.68 -19.32 -9.86
N PRO A 393 7.11 -20.36 -10.60
CA PRO A 393 7.90 -20.18 -11.82
C PRO A 393 7.08 -19.85 -13.09
N GLY A 394 5.75 -19.76 -12.99
CA GLY A 394 4.88 -19.46 -14.13
C GLY A 394 4.85 -17.97 -14.50
N ASP A 395 4.31 -17.64 -15.69
CA ASP A 395 4.13 -16.26 -16.14
C ASP A 395 2.77 -15.65 -15.70
N GLY A 396 1.93 -16.42 -15.02
CA GLY A 396 0.61 -15.97 -14.57
C GLY A 396 0.70 -14.92 -13.46
N VAL A 397 -0.22 -13.98 -13.46
CA VAL A 397 -0.30 -12.94 -12.39
C VAL A 397 -0.81 -13.48 -11.07
N THR A 398 -1.28 -14.72 -11.03
CA THR A 398 -1.75 -15.41 -9.82
C THR A 398 -1.74 -16.92 -10.02
N ASP A 399 -1.65 -17.67 -8.93
CA ASP A 399 -1.87 -19.12 -8.87
C ASP A 399 -2.55 -19.51 -7.55
N PRO A 400 -3.06 -20.77 -7.41
CA PRO A 400 -3.79 -21.20 -6.22
C PRO A 400 -2.95 -21.26 -4.93
N GLU A 401 -1.64 -21.44 -4.99
CA GLU A 401 -0.75 -21.47 -3.82
C GLU A 401 -0.52 -20.06 -3.30
N PHE A 402 -0.16 -19.15 -4.18
CA PHE A 402 -0.05 -17.71 -3.90
C PHE A 402 -1.32 -17.15 -3.22
N GLU A 403 -2.52 -17.49 -3.72
CA GLU A 403 -3.79 -17.05 -3.16
C GLU A 403 -4.03 -17.61 -1.74
N ARG A 404 -3.72 -18.89 -1.53
CA ARG A 404 -3.85 -19.51 -0.21
C ARG A 404 -2.88 -18.94 0.80
N ASP A 405 -1.62 -18.76 0.41
CA ASP A 405 -0.58 -18.24 1.30
C ASP A 405 -0.87 -16.79 1.68
N ARG A 406 -1.31 -15.96 0.73
CA ARG A 406 -1.75 -14.60 1.03
C ARG A 406 -2.91 -14.60 2.04
N ALA A 407 -3.94 -15.40 1.82
CA ALA A 407 -5.07 -15.48 2.75
C ALA A 407 -4.64 -15.96 4.14
N ALA A 408 -3.71 -16.92 4.22
CA ALA A 408 -3.18 -17.44 5.48
C ALA A 408 -2.33 -16.37 6.21
N ILE A 409 -1.51 -15.62 5.47
CA ILE A 409 -0.70 -14.53 6.04
C ILE A 409 -1.60 -13.42 6.57
N VAL A 410 -2.61 -12.99 5.80
CA VAL A 410 -3.55 -11.95 6.21
C VAL A 410 -4.29 -12.34 7.50
N GLY A 411 -4.84 -13.56 7.57
CA GLY A 411 -5.50 -14.04 8.78
C GLY A 411 -4.55 -14.13 9.98
N GLN A 412 -3.29 -14.49 9.74
CA GLN A 412 -2.31 -14.55 10.84
C GLN A 412 -1.83 -13.15 11.29
N VAL A 413 -1.83 -12.14 10.43
CA VAL A 413 -1.62 -10.73 10.85
C VAL A 413 -2.76 -10.30 11.79
N GLU A 414 -4.02 -10.65 11.48
CA GLU A 414 -5.15 -10.38 12.38
C GLU A 414 -4.96 -11.04 13.75
N ASP A 415 -4.56 -12.31 13.80
CA ASP A 415 -4.27 -13.04 15.05
C ASP A 415 -3.13 -12.37 15.85
N ILE A 416 -2.08 -11.89 15.18
CA ILE A 416 -0.97 -11.16 15.81
C ILE A 416 -1.46 -9.83 16.38
N VAL A 417 -2.22 -9.05 15.62
CA VAL A 417 -2.79 -7.77 16.07
C VAL A 417 -3.71 -7.99 17.28
N ALA A 418 -4.55 -9.01 17.25
CA ALA A 418 -5.39 -9.38 18.41
C ALA A 418 -4.56 -9.77 19.65
N ALA A 419 -3.35 -10.31 19.45
CA ALA A 419 -2.46 -10.70 20.54
C ALA A 419 -1.65 -9.53 21.11
N VAL A 420 -1.57 -8.39 20.41
CA VAL A 420 -0.84 -7.19 20.87
C VAL A 420 -1.52 -6.54 22.08
N LEU A 421 -2.86 -6.50 22.09
CA LEU A 421 -3.64 -5.88 23.16
C LEU A 421 -3.98 -6.91 24.25
N ARG A 422 -3.53 -6.63 25.46
CA ARG A 422 -3.77 -7.49 26.61
C ARG A 422 -4.43 -6.72 27.75
N GLY A 423 -5.30 -7.40 28.50
CA GLY A 423 -5.88 -6.91 29.74
C GLY A 423 -4.93 -7.02 30.94
#